data_b21c4acfda688f3d74c6d50190eea3b9
#
_entry.id   b21c4acfda688f3d74c6d50190eea3b9
#
_cell.length_a   1.000
_cell.length_b   1.000
_cell.length_c   1.000
_cell.angle_alpha   90.00
_cell.angle_beta   90.00
_cell.angle_gamma   90.00
#
_symmetry.space_group_name_H-M   'P 1'
#
loop_
_entity.id
_entity.type
_entity.pdbx_description
1 polymer ?
#
loop_
_entity_poly.entity_id
_entity_poly.type
_entity_poly.pdbx_seq_one_letter_code
_entity_poly.pdbx_strand_id
1 'polypeptide(L)'
;MVELTWYGHSTVWIEDAGTRLLTDPLLRNRLAHLRRRRGTAPRLPAAPDAVLVSHLHADHLDFASLRRLPPDTALVVPAGAGPLVRQALGASAAGRCTELAIGERITIGGLDVTAVPAAHHAGRGPWSRHRAPALGYLVEGRARTWFAGDTGLFDEMVALAPLDLALIPVGGWGPTLGPGHLDPAGAAEAVRRAGAAWAVPIHYGTFWPVGLDAVRPDRFHGPGDEFARQAAAVSPATEVRVLRPGESLAVCRP
;
A
#
# COMPACT_ATOMS: atom_id res chain seq x y z
N MET A 1 -10.87 1.79 -17.63
CA MET A 1 -9.70 0.93 -17.38
C MET A 1 -8.80 1.63 -16.40
N VAL A 2 -8.44 1.01 -15.30
CA VAL A 2 -7.36 1.42 -14.42
C VAL A 2 -6.09 0.66 -14.78
N GLU A 3 -4.95 1.32 -14.79
CA GLU A 3 -3.65 0.70 -14.98
C GLU A 3 -2.85 0.85 -13.68
N LEU A 4 -2.18 -0.23 -13.27
CA LEU A 4 -1.32 -0.23 -12.11
C LEU A 4 0.03 -0.86 -12.43
N THR A 5 1.08 -0.41 -11.73
CA THR A 5 2.41 -1.04 -11.73
C THR A 5 2.84 -1.27 -10.29
N TRP A 6 3.11 -2.53 -9.93
CA TRP A 6 3.64 -2.83 -8.61
C TRP A 6 5.16 -2.70 -8.58
N TYR A 7 5.68 -1.75 -7.80
CA TYR A 7 7.12 -1.53 -7.66
C TYR A 7 7.76 -2.30 -6.50
N GLY A 8 6.98 -3.13 -5.83
CA GLY A 8 7.40 -3.90 -4.67
C GLY A 8 7.00 -3.26 -3.35
N HIS A 9 6.94 -4.08 -2.29
CA HIS A 9 6.42 -3.70 -0.98
C HIS A 9 4.99 -3.17 -1.11
N SER A 10 4.68 -2.02 -0.52
CA SER A 10 3.39 -1.32 -0.68
C SER A 10 3.44 -0.18 -1.72
N THR A 11 4.50 -0.12 -2.54
CA THR A 11 4.65 0.90 -3.56
C THR A 11 3.97 0.47 -4.85
N VAL A 12 2.83 1.08 -5.14
CA VAL A 12 2.05 0.87 -6.37
C VAL A 12 1.83 2.20 -7.07
N TRP A 13 2.10 2.24 -8.36
CA TRP A 13 1.66 3.28 -9.27
C TRP A 13 0.27 2.95 -9.76
N ILE A 14 -0.66 3.88 -9.66
CA ILE A 14 -2.04 3.73 -10.12
C ILE A 14 -2.31 4.86 -11.10
N GLU A 15 -2.78 4.52 -12.29
CA GLU A 15 -3.23 5.48 -13.28
C GLU A 15 -4.68 5.20 -13.66
N ASP A 16 -5.57 6.14 -13.32
CA ASP A 16 -6.99 6.07 -13.62
C ASP A 16 -7.55 7.47 -13.90
N ALA A 17 -8.47 7.57 -14.84
CA ALA A 17 -9.13 8.81 -15.24
C ALA A 17 -8.16 9.96 -15.57
N GLY A 18 -6.93 9.65 -16.03
CA GLY A 18 -5.89 10.63 -16.32
C GLY A 18 -5.15 11.15 -15.09
N THR A 19 -5.38 10.57 -13.92
CA THR A 19 -4.73 10.93 -12.64
C THR A 19 -3.78 9.82 -12.21
N ARG A 20 -2.62 10.21 -11.69
CA ARG A 20 -1.51 9.31 -11.30
C ARG A 20 -1.30 9.37 -9.80
N LEU A 21 -1.50 8.25 -9.14
CA LEU A 21 -1.28 8.11 -7.71
C LEU A 21 -0.09 7.19 -7.45
N LEU A 22 0.62 7.43 -6.36
CA LEU A 22 1.69 6.58 -5.87
C LEU A 22 1.42 6.22 -4.41
N THR A 23 1.33 4.94 -4.08
CA THR A 23 1.10 4.49 -2.72
C THR A 23 2.42 4.22 -2.01
N ASP A 24 2.53 4.56 -0.73
CA ASP A 24 3.61 4.23 0.22
C ASP A 24 5.00 4.14 -0.43
N PRO A 25 5.54 5.22 -1.00
CA PRO A 25 6.71 5.16 -1.85
C PRO A 25 7.97 4.74 -1.08
N LEU A 26 8.54 3.58 -1.44
CA LEU A 26 9.84 3.10 -0.98
C LEU A 26 10.78 2.94 -2.19
N LEU A 27 11.31 4.10 -2.67
CA LEU A 27 12.05 4.25 -3.92
C LEU A 27 13.56 4.03 -3.76
N ARG A 28 13.98 3.15 -2.85
CA ARG A 28 15.40 2.88 -2.57
C ARG A 28 15.66 1.39 -2.32
N ASN A 29 16.96 1.02 -2.37
CA ASN A 29 17.39 -0.37 -2.21
C ASN A 29 17.64 -0.76 -0.75
N ARG A 30 17.64 0.20 0.17
CA ARG A 30 17.98 -0.02 1.58
C ARG A 30 17.14 0.82 2.52
N LEU A 31 16.62 0.20 3.57
CA LEU A 31 15.91 0.85 4.66
C LEU A 31 16.40 0.25 5.98
N ALA A 32 17.19 1.00 6.76
CA ALA A 32 17.83 0.52 7.99
C ALA A 32 18.51 -0.85 7.77
N HIS A 33 18.05 -1.90 8.45
CA HIS A 33 18.56 -3.27 8.32
C HIS A 33 17.94 -4.05 7.16
N LEU A 34 16.99 -3.47 6.42
CA LEU A 34 16.35 -4.10 5.27
C LEU A 34 17.09 -3.79 3.97
N ARG A 35 17.19 -4.78 3.12
CA ARG A 35 17.70 -4.64 1.76
C ARG A 35 16.69 -5.16 0.76
N ARG A 36 16.52 -4.44 -0.35
CA ARG A 36 15.74 -4.91 -1.49
C ARG A 36 16.41 -6.13 -2.10
N ARG A 37 15.68 -7.24 -2.22
CA ARG A 37 16.15 -8.53 -2.73
C ARG A 37 15.54 -8.88 -4.08
N ARG A 38 14.40 -8.28 -4.41
CA ARG A 38 13.71 -8.50 -5.68
C ARG A 38 13.47 -7.15 -6.37
N GLY A 39 13.79 -7.09 -7.67
CA GLY A 39 13.76 -5.86 -8.44
C GLY A 39 14.88 -4.87 -8.04
N THR A 40 14.86 -3.71 -8.67
CA THR A 40 15.73 -2.56 -8.35
C THR A 40 14.92 -1.43 -7.72
N ALA A 41 15.58 -0.42 -7.17
CA ALA A 41 14.88 0.81 -6.76
C ALA A 41 14.12 1.37 -7.97
N PRO A 42 12.80 1.59 -7.86
CA PRO A 42 12.00 1.96 -9.00
C PRO A 42 12.35 3.35 -9.53
N ARG A 43 12.23 3.48 -10.87
CA ARG A 43 12.17 4.77 -11.55
C ARG A 43 10.73 4.96 -12.00
N LEU A 44 10.13 6.05 -11.57
CA LEU A 44 8.75 6.36 -11.95
C LEU A 44 8.69 6.85 -13.39
N PRO A 45 7.63 6.51 -14.15
CA PRO A 45 7.49 6.91 -15.56
C PRO A 45 7.23 8.42 -15.70
N ALA A 46 6.65 9.03 -14.67
CA ALA A 46 6.32 10.45 -14.61
C ALA A 46 6.25 10.94 -13.16
N ALA A 47 5.97 12.22 -12.95
CA ALA A 47 5.59 12.75 -11.65
C ALA A 47 4.20 12.21 -11.25
N PRO A 48 4.01 11.70 -10.03
CA PRO A 48 2.67 11.43 -9.53
C PRO A 48 1.94 12.73 -9.19
N ASP A 49 0.64 12.76 -9.41
CA ASP A 49 -0.20 13.90 -9.02
C ASP A 49 -0.36 13.94 -7.49
N ALA A 50 -0.43 12.76 -6.86
CA ALA A 50 -0.38 12.63 -5.41
C ALA A 50 0.27 11.33 -4.93
N VAL A 51 0.75 11.38 -3.68
CA VAL A 51 1.17 10.23 -2.88
C VAL A 51 0.12 9.94 -1.83
N LEU A 52 -0.29 8.68 -1.71
CA LEU A 52 -1.14 8.18 -0.63
C LEU A 52 -0.27 7.44 0.38
N VAL A 53 -0.20 7.91 1.61
CA VAL A 53 0.55 7.28 2.70
C VAL A 53 -0.41 6.61 3.66
N SER A 54 -0.31 5.30 3.81
CA SER A 54 -1.23 4.52 4.64
C SER A 54 -1.01 4.72 6.13
N HIS A 55 0.23 4.75 6.60
CA HIS A 55 0.57 4.89 8.01
C HIS A 55 2.02 5.35 8.24
N LEU A 56 2.40 5.50 9.51
CA LEU A 56 3.66 6.18 9.87
C LEU A 56 4.91 5.29 9.83
N HIS A 57 4.85 3.97 9.67
CA HIS A 57 6.04 3.12 9.66
C HIS A 57 7.04 3.57 8.59
N ALA A 58 8.33 3.32 8.83
CA ALA A 58 9.40 3.87 8.00
C ALA A 58 9.44 3.29 6.59
N ASP A 59 8.87 2.12 6.38
CA ASP A 59 8.75 1.42 5.10
C ASP A 59 7.51 1.83 4.28
N HIS A 60 6.65 2.67 4.85
CA HIS A 60 5.49 3.30 4.17
C HIS A 60 5.66 4.82 4.07
N LEU A 61 5.95 5.51 5.17
CA LEU A 61 6.29 6.93 5.18
C LEU A 61 7.82 7.10 5.11
N ASP A 62 8.42 6.83 3.96
CA ASP A 62 9.87 6.99 3.76
C ASP A 62 10.23 8.38 3.23
N PHE A 63 10.72 9.23 4.11
CA PHE A 63 11.09 10.62 3.76
C PHE A 63 12.20 10.71 2.71
N ALA A 64 13.11 9.73 2.64
CA ALA A 64 14.15 9.72 1.63
C ALA A 64 13.58 9.48 0.22
N SER A 65 12.52 8.68 0.11
CA SER A 65 11.78 8.49 -1.13
C SER A 65 10.94 9.71 -1.49
N LEU A 66 10.25 10.32 -0.51
CA LEU A 66 9.45 11.53 -0.73
C LEU A 66 10.29 12.73 -1.20
N ARG A 67 11.55 12.85 -0.77
CA ARG A 67 12.48 13.89 -1.26
C ARG A 67 12.91 13.72 -2.72
N ARG A 68 12.68 12.55 -3.32
CA ARG A 68 12.99 12.27 -4.74
C ARG A 68 11.86 12.66 -5.68
N LEU A 69 10.69 12.91 -5.13
CA LEU A 69 9.52 13.34 -5.89
C LEU A 69 9.57 14.84 -6.16
N PRO A 70 8.92 15.32 -7.21
CA PRO A 70 8.78 16.75 -7.45
C PRO A 70 8.23 17.49 -6.22
N PRO A 71 8.69 18.72 -5.96
CA PRO A 71 8.34 19.45 -4.74
C PRO A 71 6.88 19.86 -4.65
N ASP A 72 6.16 19.81 -5.75
CA ASP A 72 4.73 20.11 -5.91
C ASP A 72 3.82 18.87 -5.82
N THR A 73 4.39 17.67 -5.77
CA THR A 73 3.59 16.44 -5.60
C THR A 73 2.76 16.51 -4.32
N ALA A 74 1.44 16.40 -4.43
CA ALA A 74 0.55 16.37 -3.26
C ALA A 74 0.83 15.16 -2.36
N LEU A 75 0.74 15.34 -1.04
CA LEU A 75 0.89 14.28 -0.06
C LEU A 75 -0.42 14.12 0.71
N VAL A 76 -1.04 12.95 0.62
CA VAL A 76 -2.20 12.57 1.43
C VAL A 76 -1.71 11.63 2.51
N VAL A 77 -1.94 11.99 3.77
CA VAL A 77 -1.41 11.27 4.92
C VAL A 77 -2.48 11.12 6.00
N PRO A 78 -2.34 10.17 6.94
CA PRO A 78 -3.26 10.05 8.07
C PRO A 78 -3.28 11.31 8.95
N ALA A 79 -4.45 11.66 9.47
CA ALA A 79 -4.62 12.74 10.42
C ALA A 79 -3.68 12.58 11.62
N GLY A 80 -2.92 13.63 11.96
CA GLY A 80 -1.86 13.62 12.96
C GLY A 80 -0.44 13.35 12.40
N ALA A 81 -0.30 13.04 11.12
CA ALA A 81 1.02 12.85 10.49
C ALA A 81 1.71 14.17 10.11
N GLY A 82 0.97 15.25 9.92
CA GLY A 82 1.48 16.53 9.43
C GLY A 82 2.66 17.11 10.21
N PRO A 83 2.67 17.11 11.56
CA PRO A 83 3.83 17.55 12.33
C PRO A 83 5.11 16.78 11.99
N LEU A 84 5.02 15.46 11.85
CA LEU A 84 6.15 14.62 11.45
C LEU A 84 6.63 14.91 10.03
N VAL A 85 5.70 15.10 9.10
CA VAL A 85 6.00 15.46 7.69
C VAL A 85 6.71 16.81 7.64
N ARG A 86 6.20 17.83 8.33
CA ARG A 86 6.84 19.16 8.43
C ARG A 86 8.24 19.10 9.04
N GLN A 87 8.39 18.33 10.12
CA GLN A 87 9.71 18.14 10.75
C GLN A 87 10.73 17.52 9.80
N ALA A 88 10.29 16.54 9.01
CA ALA A 88 11.20 15.75 8.16
C ALA A 88 11.46 16.40 6.78
N LEU A 89 10.47 17.05 6.16
CA LEU A 89 10.55 17.58 4.81
C LEU A 89 10.63 19.12 4.75
N GLY A 90 10.48 19.80 5.89
CA GLY A 90 10.50 21.25 5.99
C GLY A 90 9.13 21.89 5.76
N ALA A 91 9.09 23.23 5.93
CA ALA A 91 7.83 24.00 5.87
C ALA A 91 7.15 23.96 4.49
N SER A 92 7.92 23.86 3.41
CA SER A 92 7.38 23.74 2.04
C SER A 92 6.51 22.51 1.84
N ALA A 93 6.77 21.43 2.57
CA ALA A 93 5.94 20.22 2.51
C ALA A 93 4.57 20.41 3.19
N ALA A 94 4.42 21.39 4.08
CA ALA A 94 3.15 21.65 4.77
C ALA A 94 2.05 22.11 3.80
N GLY A 95 2.39 22.94 2.81
CA GLY A 95 1.44 23.46 1.83
C GLY A 95 0.90 22.44 0.84
N ARG A 96 1.56 21.26 0.72
CA ARG A 96 1.14 20.17 -0.17
C ARG A 96 0.69 18.92 0.57
N CYS A 97 0.60 18.97 1.90
CA CYS A 97 0.26 17.85 2.76
C CYS A 97 -1.18 17.99 3.24
N THR A 98 -2.05 17.08 2.82
CA THR A 98 -3.43 16.96 3.28
C THR A 98 -3.52 15.80 4.26
N GLU A 99 -4.01 16.06 5.45
CA GLU A 99 -4.29 15.04 6.47
C GLU A 99 -5.74 14.58 6.31
N LEU A 100 -5.97 13.26 6.29
CA LEU A 100 -7.30 12.68 6.26
C LEU A 100 -7.56 11.83 7.51
N ALA A 101 -8.70 12.04 8.13
CA ALA A 101 -9.26 11.10 9.11
C ALA A 101 -10.07 10.00 8.40
N ILE A 102 -10.33 8.89 9.11
CA ILE A 102 -11.18 7.81 8.61
C ILE A 102 -12.55 8.36 8.22
N GLY A 103 -13.00 8.04 7.00
CA GLY A 103 -14.25 8.51 6.42
C GLY A 103 -14.14 9.82 5.65
N GLU A 104 -13.03 10.57 5.80
CA GLU A 104 -12.83 11.79 5.01
C GLU A 104 -12.41 11.48 3.57
N ARG A 105 -12.77 12.39 2.68
CA ARG A 105 -12.54 12.29 1.23
C ARG A 105 -11.85 13.53 0.69
N ILE A 106 -11.00 13.31 -0.31
CA ILE A 106 -10.40 14.37 -1.14
C ILE A 106 -10.55 13.99 -2.62
N THR A 107 -10.73 14.98 -3.48
CA THR A 107 -10.69 14.80 -4.93
C THR A 107 -9.30 15.16 -5.44
N ILE A 108 -8.68 14.28 -6.22
CA ILE A 108 -7.36 14.47 -6.85
C ILE A 108 -7.53 14.23 -8.34
N GLY A 109 -7.42 15.28 -9.14
CA GLY A 109 -7.70 15.17 -10.59
C GLY A 109 -9.11 14.63 -10.83
N GLY A 110 -9.21 13.49 -11.52
CA GLY A 110 -10.48 12.81 -11.80
C GLY A 110 -10.85 11.71 -10.81
N LEU A 111 -10.20 11.63 -9.64
CA LEU A 111 -10.38 10.56 -8.66
C LEU A 111 -10.88 11.10 -7.32
N ASP A 112 -11.86 10.42 -6.75
CA ASP A 112 -12.24 10.58 -5.34
C ASP A 112 -11.47 9.58 -4.49
N VAL A 113 -10.79 10.06 -3.47
CA VAL A 113 -9.96 9.26 -2.55
C VAL A 113 -10.55 9.37 -1.15
N THR A 114 -11.05 8.28 -0.61
CA THR A 114 -11.63 8.21 0.74
C THR A 114 -10.70 7.41 1.65
N ALA A 115 -10.37 7.99 2.81
CA ALA A 115 -9.63 7.27 3.85
C ALA A 115 -10.56 6.25 4.54
N VAL A 116 -10.17 4.98 4.53
CA VAL A 116 -10.91 3.88 5.15
C VAL A 116 -10.11 3.25 6.30
N PRO A 117 -10.77 2.56 7.26
CA PRO A 117 -10.07 1.94 8.38
C PRO A 117 -9.02 0.92 7.94
N ALA A 118 -7.96 0.79 8.77
CA ALA A 118 -7.02 -0.31 8.72
C ALA A 118 -6.72 -0.78 10.16
N ALA A 119 -6.76 -2.09 10.40
CA ALA A 119 -6.51 -2.68 11.71
C ALA A 119 -5.00 -2.90 11.93
N HIS A 120 -4.27 -1.78 12.12
CA HIS A 120 -2.82 -1.80 12.24
C HIS A 120 -2.33 -0.80 13.32
N HIS A 121 -1.05 -0.92 13.70
CA HIS A 121 -0.46 -0.12 14.78
C HIS A 121 -0.28 1.35 14.36
N ALA A 122 -0.68 2.27 15.22
CA ALA A 122 -0.79 3.71 14.94
C ALA A 122 0.50 4.53 15.13
N GLY A 123 1.64 3.93 15.46
CA GLY A 123 2.90 4.64 15.76
C GLY A 123 3.91 4.58 14.63
N ARG A 124 4.87 5.54 14.60
CA ARG A 124 6.03 5.44 13.70
C ARG A 124 7.01 4.33 14.11
N GLY A 125 7.00 3.97 15.36
CA GLY A 125 7.85 2.93 15.94
C GLY A 125 7.67 2.92 17.45
N PRO A 126 8.26 1.95 18.17
CA PRO A 126 8.00 1.72 19.61
C PRO A 126 8.22 2.94 20.51
N TRP A 127 9.20 3.76 20.16
CA TRP A 127 9.62 4.93 20.96
C TRP A 127 9.17 6.28 20.38
N SER A 128 8.40 6.26 19.29
CA SER A 128 7.95 7.48 18.63
C SER A 128 6.82 8.17 19.41
N ARG A 129 6.92 9.50 19.54
CA ARG A 129 5.81 10.35 20.04
C ARG A 129 4.75 10.60 18.97
N HIS A 130 5.10 10.42 17.70
CA HIS A 130 4.17 10.62 16.58
C HIS A 130 3.26 9.41 16.46
N ARG A 131 1.98 9.68 16.47
CA ARG A 131 0.91 8.70 16.30
C ARG A 131 -0.11 9.23 15.32
N ALA A 132 -0.59 8.36 14.45
CA ALA A 132 -1.71 8.62 13.55
C ALA A 132 -2.39 7.28 13.26
N PRO A 133 -3.70 7.23 13.01
CA PRO A 133 -4.36 5.98 12.64
C PRO A 133 -3.72 5.40 11.38
N ALA A 134 -3.70 4.08 11.26
CA ALA A 134 -3.44 3.44 9.99
C ALA A 134 -4.67 3.54 9.11
N LEU A 135 -4.46 3.77 7.82
CA LEU A 135 -5.51 3.93 6.82
C LEU A 135 -5.30 2.97 5.66
N GLY A 136 -6.41 2.49 5.10
CA GLY A 136 -6.49 2.17 3.68
C GLY A 136 -7.04 3.35 2.91
N TYR A 137 -7.04 3.25 1.59
CA TYR A 137 -7.64 4.23 0.70
C TYR A 137 -8.56 3.55 -0.30
N LEU A 138 -9.79 4.04 -0.39
CA LEU A 138 -10.71 3.71 -1.46
C LEU A 138 -10.56 4.78 -2.54
N VAL A 139 -10.10 4.39 -3.70
CA VAL A 139 -9.90 5.26 -4.87
C VAL A 139 -11.02 4.98 -5.86
N GLU A 140 -11.83 5.98 -6.16
CA GLU A 140 -12.99 5.88 -7.02
C GLU A 140 -12.78 6.75 -8.26
N GLY A 141 -12.70 6.10 -9.42
CA GLY A 141 -12.58 6.69 -10.74
C GLY A 141 -13.33 5.83 -11.76
N ARG A 142 -12.64 5.38 -12.80
CA ARG A 142 -13.17 4.38 -13.73
C ARG A 142 -13.30 3.00 -13.09
N ALA A 143 -12.47 2.75 -12.07
CA ALA A 143 -12.55 1.57 -11.24
C ALA A 143 -12.62 1.97 -9.77
N ARG A 144 -13.22 1.11 -8.95
CA ARG A 144 -13.27 1.25 -7.49
C ARG A 144 -12.16 0.39 -6.90
N THR A 145 -11.06 1.02 -6.55
CA THR A 145 -9.82 0.38 -6.11
C THR A 145 -9.61 0.57 -4.61
N TRP A 146 -9.36 -0.51 -3.88
CA TRP A 146 -8.96 -0.44 -2.48
C TRP A 146 -7.44 -0.70 -2.34
N PHE A 147 -6.72 0.31 -1.89
CA PHE A 147 -5.36 0.15 -1.37
C PHE A 147 -5.47 -0.04 0.14
N ALA A 148 -5.21 -1.25 0.61
CA ALA A 148 -5.45 -1.63 2.00
C ALA A 148 -4.42 -1.05 2.99
N GLY A 149 -3.20 -0.69 2.52
CA GLY A 149 -2.06 -0.45 3.41
C GLY A 149 -1.71 -1.70 4.20
N ASP A 150 -1.13 -1.54 5.39
CA ASP A 150 -0.97 -2.66 6.33
C ASP A 150 -2.20 -2.77 7.21
N THR A 151 -2.74 -3.98 7.31
CA THR A 151 -3.94 -4.24 8.09
C THR A 151 -4.01 -5.70 8.56
N GLY A 152 -4.63 -5.94 9.70
CA GLY A 152 -5.21 -7.22 10.06
C GLY A 152 -6.62 -7.39 9.48
N LEU A 153 -7.23 -8.52 9.71
CA LEU A 153 -8.63 -8.78 9.34
C LEU A 153 -9.58 -8.06 10.31
N PHE A 154 -10.60 -7.37 9.79
CA PHE A 154 -11.65 -6.72 10.57
C PHE A 154 -13.02 -6.84 9.87
N ASP A 155 -14.10 -6.67 10.62
CA ASP A 155 -15.44 -7.00 10.12
C ASP A 155 -15.97 -5.95 9.14
N GLU A 156 -15.62 -4.67 9.33
CA GLU A 156 -16.10 -3.57 8.50
C GLU A 156 -15.57 -3.61 7.05
N MET A 157 -14.66 -4.53 6.72
CA MET A 157 -14.24 -4.76 5.33
C MET A 157 -15.41 -5.07 4.39
N VAL A 158 -16.51 -5.60 4.91
CA VAL A 158 -17.75 -5.86 4.13
C VAL A 158 -18.37 -4.57 3.57
N ALA A 159 -18.15 -3.44 4.24
CA ALA A 159 -18.67 -2.15 3.79
C ALA A 159 -17.92 -1.58 2.58
N LEU A 160 -16.77 -2.15 2.22
CA LEU A 160 -16.02 -1.78 1.02
C LEU A 160 -16.62 -2.36 -0.26
N ALA A 161 -17.44 -3.41 -0.14
CA ALA A 161 -18.02 -4.10 -1.29
C ALA A 161 -19.06 -3.23 -2.05
N PRO A 162 -19.17 -3.41 -3.38
CA PRO A 162 -18.27 -4.18 -4.23
C PRO A 162 -17.02 -3.40 -4.63
N LEU A 163 -15.91 -4.10 -4.88
CA LEU A 163 -14.67 -3.51 -5.40
C LEU A 163 -14.35 -4.08 -6.79
N ASP A 164 -13.82 -3.22 -7.66
CA ASP A 164 -13.24 -3.68 -8.93
C ASP A 164 -11.83 -4.27 -8.68
N LEU A 165 -11.05 -3.65 -7.78
CA LEU A 165 -9.66 -4.05 -7.51
C LEU A 165 -9.30 -3.89 -6.03
N ALA A 166 -8.60 -4.88 -5.45
CA ALA A 166 -7.97 -4.80 -4.14
C ALA A 166 -6.44 -4.94 -4.26
N LEU A 167 -5.70 -3.98 -3.69
CA LEU A 167 -4.26 -4.04 -3.45
C LEU A 167 -4.07 -4.46 -1.99
N ILE A 168 -3.83 -5.75 -1.77
CA ILE A 168 -3.95 -6.39 -0.45
C ILE A 168 -2.60 -6.88 0.09
N PRO A 169 -2.18 -6.53 1.33
CA PRO A 169 -0.97 -7.07 1.92
C PRO A 169 -1.13 -8.56 2.22
N VAL A 170 -0.11 -9.36 1.94
CA VAL A 170 -0.12 -10.82 2.15
C VAL A 170 1.08 -11.31 2.96
N GLY A 171 1.81 -10.40 3.59
CA GLY A 171 3.04 -10.73 4.31
C GLY A 171 3.71 -9.49 4.92
N GLY A 172 5.03 -9.53 4.96
CA GLY A 172 5.88 -8.49 5.50
C GLY A 172 7.31 -8.59 4.99
N TRP A 173 8.21 -7.91 5.69
CA TRP A 173 9.64 -7.87 5.36
C TRP A 173 10.52 -8.74 6.27
N GLY A 174 9.98 -9.65 7.05
CA GLY A 174 10.77 -10.44 7.99
C GLY A 174 10.31 -11.90 8.08
N PRO A 175 11.09 -12.73 8.77
CA PRO A 175 10.77 -14.14 8.97
C PRO A 175 9.55 -14.38 9.85
N THR A 176 9.10 -13.35 10.58
CA THR A 176 7.90 -13.36 11.42
C THR A 176 6.94 -12.27 10.96
N LEU A 177 5.65 -12.55 11.05
CA LEU A 177 4.59 -11.59 10.78
C LEU A 177 3.98 -11.18 12.13
N GLY A 178 4.03 -9.87 12.42
CA GLY A 178 3.48 -9.31 13.65
C GLY A 178 1.95 -9.17 13.61
N PRO A 179 1.33 -8.86 14.75
CA PRO A 179 -0.11 -8.57 14.79
C PRO A 179 -0.45 -7.36 13.91
N GLY A 180 -1.68 -7.30 13.41
CA GLY A 180 -2.13 -6.23 12.51
C GLY A 180 -1.58 -6.35 11.08
N HIS A 181 -1.18 -7.56 10.66
CA HIS A 181 -0.82 -7.88 9.29
C HIS A 181 -1.62 -9.09 8.82
N LEU A 182 -2.05 -9.08 7.59
CA LEU A 182 -2.67 -10.22 6.93
C LEU A 182 -1.59 -11.20 6.46
N ASP A 183 -1.77 -12.47 6.77
CA ASP A 183 -1.14 -13.57 6.06
C ASP A 183 -1.95 -13.91 4.79
N PRO A 184 -1.49 -14.83 3.93
CA PRO A 184 -2.20 -15.19 2.71
C PRO A 184 -3.65 -15.65 2.93
N ALA A 185 -3.93 -16.38 4.01
CA ALA A 185 -5.28 -16.86 4.31
C ALA A 185 -6.20 -15.72 4.79
N GLY A 186 -5.69 -14.86 5.67
CA GLY A 186 -6.40 -13.65 6.11
C GLY A 186 -6.67 -12.68 4.95
N ALA A 187 -5.71 -12.53 4.03
CA ALA A 187 -5.89 -11.70 2.84
C ALA A 187 -6.95 -12.26 1.89
N ALA A 188 -7.02 -13.58 1.71
CA ALA A 188 -8.06 -14.24 0.92
C ALA A 188 -9.45 -14.00 1.52
N GLU A 189 -9.58 -14.09 2.84
CA GLU A 189 -10.83 -13.75 3.54
C GLU A 189 -11.16 -12.25 3.42
N ALA A 190 -10.16 -11.36 3.48
CA ALA A 190 -10.36 -9.92 3.33
C ALA A 190 -10.92 -9.55 1.95
N VAL A 191 -10.37 -10.11 0.85
CA VAL A 191 -10.89 -9.85 -0.51
C VAL A 191 -12.27 -10.44 -0.71
N ARG A 192 -12.59 -11.58 -0.07
CA ARG A 192 -13.93 -12.16 -0.07
C ARG A 192 -14.94 -11.22 0.62
N ARG A 193 -14.59 -10.67 1.80
CA ARG A 193 -15.46 -9.71 2.52
C ARG A 193 -15.66 -8.43 1.72
N ALA A 194 -14.58 -7.91 1.14
CA ALA A 194 -14.62 -6.69 0.35
C ALA A 194 -15.22 -6.87 -1.05
N GLY A 195 -15.58 -8.08 -1.45
CA GLY A 195 -16.22 -8.37 -2.74
C GLY A 195 -15.39 -7.89 -3.93
N ALA A 196 -14.09 -8.14 -3.91
CA ALA A 196 -13.19 -7.67 -4.95
C ALA A 196 -13.24 -8.58 -6.20
N ALA A 197 -13.46 -7.98 -7.38
CA ALA A 197 -13.39 -8.71 -8.65
C ALA A 197 -11.95 -9.10 -9.02
N TRP A 198 -11.00 -8.19 -8.76
CA TRP A 198 -9.57 -8.40 -8.96
C TRP A 198 -8.80 -8.19 -7.66
N ALA A 199 -7.72 -8.94 -7.45
CA ALA A 199 -6.81 -8.72 -6.32
C ALA A 199 -5.36 -8.87 -6.74
N VAL A 200 -4.52 -7.93 -6.26
CA VAL A 200 -3.08 -7.95 -6.42
C VAL A 200 -2.43 -8.02 -5.04
N PRO A 201 -1.69 -9.10 -4.73
CA PRO A 201 -0.97 -9.21 -3.47
C PRO A 201 0.23 -8.25 -3.45
N ILE A 202 0.35 -7.51 -2.36
CA ILE A 202 1.44 -6.57 -2.10
C ILE A 202 2.10 -6.86 -0.74
N HIS A 203 3.07 -6.05 -0.32
CA HIS A 203 3.73 -6.07 0.99
C HIS A 203 4.47 -7.38 1.30
N TYR A 204 5.04 -8.05 0.31
CA TYR A 204 5.85 -9.27 0.46
C TYR A 204 6.99 -9.29 -0.57
N GLY A 205 7.96 -10.19 -0.39
CA GLY A 205 8.91 -10.60 -1.43
C GLY A 205 9.78 -9.49 -2.02
N THR A 206 9.93 -8.35 -1.36
CA THR A 206 10.72 -7.24 -1.88
C THR A 206 11.90 -6.89 -0.99
N PHE A 207 11.66 -6.66 0.29
CA PHE A 207 12.68 -6.34 1.28
C PHE A 207 12.88 -7.50 2.25
N TRP A 208 14.13 -7.72 2.69
CA TRP A 208 14.47 -8.71 3.69
C TRP A 208 15.62 -8.22 4.57
N PRO A 209 15.68 -8.63 5.84
CA PRO A 209 16.78 -8.27 6.72
C PRO A 209 18.12 -8.76 6.19
N VAL A 210 19.14 -7.92 6.30
CA VAL A 210 20.51 -8.27 5.92
C VAL A 210 21.02 -9.39 6.82
N GLY A 211 21.58 -10.43 6.22
CA GLY A 211 22.12 -11.60 6.94
C GLY A 211 21.07 -12.69 7.24
N LEU A 212 19.78 -12.48 6.95
CA LEU A 212 18.73 -13.46 7.18
C LEU A 212 18.20 -14.10 5.88
N ASP A 213 18.99 -14.12 4.82
CA ASP A 213 18.54 -14.60 3.50
C ASP A 213 18.12 -16.08 3.50
N ALA A 214 18.76 -16.91 4.33
CA ALA A 214 18.44 -18.32 4.47
C ALA A 214 17.36 -18.62 5.53
N VAL A 215 16.92 -17.58 6.27
CA VAL A 215 15.93 -17.76 7.34
C VAL A 215 14.54 -17.56 6.79
N ARG A 216 13.72 -18.62 6.80
CA ARG A 216 12.34 -18.62 6.33
C ARG A 216 12.16 -18.04 4.91
N PRO A 217 12.90 -18.56 3.90
CA PRO A 217 12.77 -18.10 2.51
C PRO A 217 11.36 -18.30 1.95
N ASP A 218 10.59 -19.24 2.49
CA ASP A 218 9.17 -19.45 2.22
C ASP A 218 8.35 -18.17 2.48
N ARG A 219 8.63 -17.45 3.57
CA ARG A 219 7.97 -16.20 3.93
C ARG A 219 8.31 -15.04 2.99
N PHE A 220 9.44 -15.13 2.30
CA PHE A 220 9.84 -14.15 1.30
C PHE A 220 9.25 -14.45 -0.08
N HIS A 221 9.32 -15.70 -0.53
CA HIS A 221 8.98 -16.07 -1.91
C HIS A 221 7.51 -16.48 -2.09
N GLY A 222 6.93 -17.16 -1.10
CA GLY A 222 5.67 -17.88 -1.21
C GLY A 222 4.36 -17.10 -1.03
N PRO A 223 4.32 -15.95 -0.30
CA PRO A 223 3.04 -15.40 0.12
C PRO A 223 2.07 -15.04 -1.02
N GLY A 224 2.59 -14.55 -2.16
CA GLY A 224 1.72 -14.21 -3.31
C GLY A 224 1.04 -15.42 -3.92
N ASP A 225 1.80 -16.51 -4.17
CA ASP A 225 1.26 -17.75 -4.75
C ASP A 225 0.34 -18.47 -3.74
N GLU A 226 0.68 -18.41 -2.45
CA GLU A 226 -0.18 -18.94 -1.39
C GLU A 226 -1.51 -18.18 -1.34
N PHE A 227 -1.47 -16.85 -1.40
CA PHE A 227 -2.67 -16.03 -1.46
C PHE A 227 -3.56 -16.40 -2.66
N ALA A 228 -2.97 -16.56 -3.86
CA ALA A 228 -3.73 -16.95 -5.04
C ALA A 228 -4.45 -18.30 -4.85
N ARG A 229 -3.77 -19.28 -4.24
CA ARG A 229 -4.40 -20.58 -3.93
C ARG A 229 -5.52 -20.45 -2.89
N GLN A 230 -5.32 -19.69 -1.83
CA GLN A 230 -6.32 -19.47 -0.78
C GLN A 230 -7.53 -18.71 -1.32
N ALA A 231 -7.30 -17.65 -2.09
CA ALA A 231 -8.37 -16.87 -2.70
C ALA A 231 -9.22 -17.71 -3.67
N ALA A 232 -8.61 -18.57 -4.48
CA ALA A 232 -9.34 -19.49 -5.37
C ALA A 232 -10.29 -20.42 -4.59
N ALA A 233 -9.96 -20.75 -3.34
CA ALA A 233 -10.80 -21.61 -2.51
C ALA A 233 -11.94 -20.85 -1.81
N VAL A 234 -11.67 -19.63 -1.28
CA VAL A 234 -12.65 -18.92 -0.43
C VAL A 234 -13.38 -17.77 -1.14
N SER A 235 -12.82 -17.27 -2.23
CA SER A 235 -13.38 -16.18 -3.05
C SER A 235 -13.20 -16.49 -4.55
N PRO A 236 -13.82 -17.56 -5.08
CA PRO A 236 -13.60 -18.01 -6.46
C PRO A 236 -14.00 -17.00 -7.53
N ALA A 237 -14.80 -15.99 -7.17
CA ALA A 237 -15.15 -14.88 -8.05
C ALA A 237 -14.04 -13.83 -8.18
N THR A 238 -13.02 -13.86 -7.31
CA THR A 238 -11.90 -12.92 -7.35
C THR A 238 -10.80 -13.44 -8.26
N GLU A 239 -10.45 -12.67 -9.28
CA GLU A 239 -9.28 -12.97 -10.12
C GLU A 239 -8.00 -12.42 -9.48
N VAL A 240 -7.07 -13.30 -9.10
CA VAL A 240 -5.81 -12.91 -8.47
C VAL A 240 -4.71 -12.77 -9.52
N ARG A 241 -3.99 -11.64 -9.48
CA ARG A 241 -2.79 -11.38 -10.31
C ARG A 241 -1.57 -11.19 -9.44
N VAL A 242 -0.70 -12.19 -9.42
CA VAL A 242 0.59 -12.15 -8.72
C VAL A 242 1.61 -11.50 -9.64
N LEU A 243 1.95 -10.24 -9.36
CA LEU A 243 2.90 -9.45 -10.15
C LEU A 243 4.33 -9.59 -9.62
N ARG A 244 5.30 -9.34 -10.48
CA ARG A 244 6.69 -9.08 -10.10
C ARG A 244 6.93 -7.58 -9.96
N PRO A 245 7.89 -7.13 -9.12
CA PRO A 245 8.23 -5.72 -9.05
C PRO A 245 8.60 -5.14 -10.43
N GLY A 246 7.85 -4.12 -10.86
CA GLY A 246 7.94 -3.49 -12.17
C GLY A 246 6.93 -4.01 -13.19
N GLU A 247 6.17 -5.06 -12.90
CA GLU A 247 5.09 -5.51 -13.78
C GLU A 247 3.83 -4.65 -13.62
N SER A 248 3.14 -4.47 -14.74
CA SER A 248 1.89 -3.72 -14.84
C SER A 248 0.69 -4.64 -15.08
N LEU A 249 -0.47 -4.17 -14.67
CA LEU A 249 -1.76 -4.79 -14.91
C LEU A 249 -2.76 -3.70 -15.31
N ALA A 250 -3.55 -3.99 -16.34
CA ALA A 250 -4.71 -3.18 -16.71
C ALA A 250 -6.00 -3.91 -16.32
N VAL A 251 -6.85 -3.25 -15.56
CA VAL A 251 -8.13 -3.79 -15.09
C VAL A 251 -9.25 -2.97 -15.70
N CYS A 252 -10.20 -3.66 -16.34
CA CYS A 252 -11.47 -3.08 -16.74
C CYS A 252 -12.52 -3.43 -15.70
N ARG A 253 -13.45 -2.52 -15.48
CA ARG A 253 -14.65 -2.83 -14.70
C ARG A 253 -15.38 -3.97 -15.39
N PRO A 254 -15.76 -5.05 -14.66
CA PRO A 254 -16.50 -6.16 -15.24
C PRO A 254 -17.86 -5.73 -15.81
#